data_082a465dc505516c807273338b6d3988
#
_entry.id   082a465dc505516c807273338b6d3988
#
_cell.length_a   1.000
_cell.length_b   1.000
_cell.length_c   1.000
_cell.angle_alpha   90.00
_cell.angle_beta   90.00
_cell.angle_gamma   90.00
#
_symmetry.space_group_name_H-M   'P 1'
#
loop_
_entity.id
_entity.type
_entity.pdbx_description
1 polymer ?
#
loop_
_entity_poly.entity_id
_entity_poly.type
_entity_poly.pdbx_seq_one_letter_code
_entity_poly.pdbx_strand_id
1 'polypeptide(L)'
;MKKTLILAAAAALVSSTAFAQTPRAVDVKDIVELELLTHSEVTQKIKEGKTSVLLVTGGTEERGPHNVLGGHTIMSRHRAVEIAKRLGNALVAPILPIAVAATGVSEGTNTPGGLQVPADVFKGVQLAMIESISYSGFKDIYVMGDHGGGQAQIQEAVKEMDAKLSPKGVHVYYINDFYQKTHDDVDMYMYEHKLPIAGHGAMMETSEMLYEEPVPGMYVRPIYKTVPFNPTGQTPEQWKAARDARAARQAAMAAGNAPPAAAGGGRGQRGQDPNAPPRVDNGLTGDPRPSTKEIGKVVFEIGVNNTIAEIKKQTAQRRGSQD
;
A
#
# COMPACT_ATOMS: atom_id res chain seq x y z
N MET A 1 28.34 -53.31 -64.91
CA MET A 1 27.11 -52.48 -64.82
C MET A 1 26.82 -52.28 -63.39
N LYS A 2 27.14 -51.11 -62.78
CA LYS A 2 26.84 -50.75 -61.39
C LYS A 2 25.75 -49.69 -61.43
N LYS A 3 24.63 -49.98 -60.89
CA LYS A 3 23.45 -49.04 -60.69
C LYS A 3 23.67 -48.29 -59.42
N THR A 4 23.83 -46.98 -59.49
CA THR A 4 23.92 -46.07 -58.35
C THR A 4 22.49 -45.63 -58.02
N LEU A 5 22.03 -45.93 -56.80
CA LEU A 5 20.77 -45.43 -56.27
C LEU A 5 21.05 -44.04 -55.65
N ILE A 6 20.35 -43.03 -56.12
CA ILE A 6 20.34 -41.68 -55.53
C ILE A 6 19.14 -41.61 -54.59
N LEU A 7 19.40 -41.52 -53.29
CA LEU A 7 18.39 -41.24 -52.28
C LEU A 7 18.20 -39.70 -52.17
N ALA A 8 17.07 -39.20 -52.58
CA ALA A 8 16.66 -37.83 -52.37
C ALA A 8 15.98 -37.69 -50.98
N ALA A 9 16.66 -37.01 -50.05
CA ALA A 9 16.10 -36.66 -48.79
C ALA A 9 15.28 -35.35 -48.94
N ALA A 10 13.97 -35.43 -48.84
CA ALA A 10 13.08 -34.28 -48.76
C ALA A 10 13.06 -33.77 -47.33
N ALA A 11 13.70 -32.60 -47.10
CA ALA A 11 13.58 -31.88 -45.83
C ALA A 11 12.27 -31.10 -45.81
N ALA A 12 11.32 -31.54 -45.02
CA ALA A 12 10.11 -30.78 -44.73
C ALA A 12 10.42 -29.63 -43.77
N LEU A 13 10.47 -28.40 -44.29
CA LEU A 13 10.47 -27.19 -43.48
C LEU A 13 9.10 -27.03 -42.85
N VAL A 14 8.97 -27.35 -41.57
CA VAL A 14 7.82 -26.94 -40.75
C VAL A 14 7.99 -25.48 -40.39
N SER A 15 7.39 -24.59 -41.18
CA SER A 15 7.26 -23.18 -40.82
C SER A 15 6.27 -23.06 -39.67
N SER A 16 6.78 -22.99 -38.46
CA SER A 16 5.97 -22.56 -37.30
C SER A 16 5.68 -21.06 -37.46
N THR A 17 4.52 -20.71 -38.07
CA THR A 17 3.97 -19.38 -37.99
C THR A 17 3.52 -19.16 -36.54
N ALA A 18 4.41 -18.57 -35.73
CA ALA A 18 3.99 -17.98 -34.46
C ALA A 18 3.03 -16.87 -34.82
N PHE A 19 1.72 -17.10 -34.63
CA PHE A 19 0.74 -16.04 -34.64
C PHE A 19 1.11 -15.11 -33.50
N ALA A 20 1.74 -13.98 -33.81
CA ALA A 20 1.86 -12.86 -32.89
C ALA A 20 0.43 -12.50 -32.53
N GLN A 21 0.01 -12.83 -31.30
CA GLN A 21 -1.28 -12.35 -30.80
C GLN A 21 -1.24 -10.84 -30.82
N THR A 22 -2.10 -10.24 -31.65
CA THR A 22 -2.31 -8.79 -31.63
C THR A 22 -2.59 -8.40 -30.19
N PRO A 23 -1.84 -7.45 -29.60
CA PRO A 23 -2.12 -7.00 -28.25
C PRO A 23 -3.61 -6.66 -28.14
N ARG A 24 -4.31 -7.29 -27.21
CA ARG A 24 -5.73 -7.00 -26.98
C ARG A 24 -5.83 -5.53 -26.58
N ALA A 25 -6.59 -4.73 -27.32
CA ALA A 25 -6.84 -3.35 -26.94
C ALA A 25 -7.43 -3.33 -25.52
N VAL A 26 -6.90 -2.46 -24.66
CA VAL A 26 -7.43 -2.30 -23.30
C VAL A 26 -8.86 -1.77 -23.42
N ASP A 27 -9.82 -2.46 -22.79
CA ASP A 27 -11.18 -1.93 -22.71
C ASP A 27 -11.19 -0.81 -21.66
N VAL A 28 -11.53 0.41 -22.08
CA VAL A 28 -11.62 1.58 -21.20
C VAL A 28 -12.57 1.35 -20.01
N LYS A 29 -13.52 0.44 -20.16
CA LYS A 29 -14.43 0.05 -19.07
C LYS A 29 -13.69 -0.52 -17.87
N ASP A 30 -12.59 -1.24 -18.09
CA ASP A 30 -11.80 -1.88 -17.04
C ASP A 30 -10.80 -0.93 -16.36
N ILE A 31 -10.56 0.26 -16.95
CA ILE A 31 -9.67 1.26 -16.38
C ILE A 31 -10.36 1.97 -15.21
N VAL A 32 -9.75 1.93 -14.04
CA VAL A 32 -10.23 2.63 -12.84
C VAL A 32 -9.32 3.78 -12.41
N GLU A 33 -8.14 3.93 -13.00
CA GLU A 33 -7.15 4.95 -12.65
C GLU A 33 -7.42 6.23 -13.44
N LEU A 34 -7.63 7.35 -12.74
CA LEU A 34 -7.92 8.65 -13.34
C LEU A 34 -6.84 9.12 -14.32
N GLU A 35 -5.58 8.84 -14.00
CA GLU A 35 -4.43 9.24 -14.83
C GLU A 35 -4.35 8.51 -16.19
N LEU A 36 -5.09 7.42 -16.35
CA LEU A 36 -5.20 6.64 -17.58
C LEU A 36 -6.50 6.89 -18.36
N LEU A 37 -7.32 7.82 -17.88
CA LEU A 37 -8.60 8.18 -18.49
C LEU A 37 -8.55 9.61 -19.05
N THR A 38 -9.23 9.82 -20.16
CA THR A 38 -9.49 11.17 -20.67
C THR A 38 -10.58 11.85 -19.85
N HIS A 39 -10.65 13.17 -19.89
CA HIS A 39 -11.71 13.94 -19.22
C HIS A 39 -13.13 13.45 -19.60
N SER A 40 -13.38 13.14 -20.87
CA SER A 40 -14.68 12.65 -21.35
C SER A 40 -15.03 11.29 -20.77
N GLU A 41 -14.04 10.38 -20.65
CA GLU A 41 -14.22 9.05 -20.07
C GLU A 41 -14.50 9.13 -18.58
N VAL A 42 -13.80 10.00 -17.82
CA VAL A 42 -14.11 10.26 -16.41
C VAL A 42 -15.55 10.78 -16.26
N THR A 43 -15.93 11.76 -17.06
CA THR A 43 -17.30 12.31 -17.04
C THR A 43 -18.34 11.22 -17.30
N GLN A 44 -18.10 10.34 -18.27
CA GLN A 44 -18.99 9.23 -18.59
C GLN A 44 -19.08 8.21 -17.45
N LYS A 45 -17.94 7.82 -16.86
CA LYS A 45 -17.90 6.89 -15.72
C LYS A 45 -18.65 7.43 -14.49
N ILE A 46 -18.57 8.73 -14.22
CA ILE A 46 -19.34 9.36 -13.13
C ILE A 46 -20.85 9.28 -13.42
N LYS A 47 -21.27 9.56 -14.66
CA LYS A 47 -22.68 9.40 -15.08
C LYS A 47 -23.17 7.95 -14.98
N GLU A 48 -22.30 6.98 -15.18
CA GLU A 48 -22.57 5.54 -15.05
C GLU A 48 -22.56 5.06 -13.59
N GLY A 49 -22.39 5.96 -12.61
CA GLY A 49 -22.47 5.63 -11.18
C GLY A 49 -21.13 5.41 -10.48
N LYS A 50 -19.99 5.65 -11.15
CA LYS A 50 -18.69 5.63 -10.46
C LYS A 50 -18.45 6.96 -9.75
N THR A 51 -19.19 7.15 -8.65
CA THR A 51 -19.22 8.41 -7.89
C THR A 51 -18.31 8.42 -6.67
N SER A 52 -17.54 7.36 -6.45
CA SER A 52 -16.54 7.27 -5.39
C SER A 52 -15.13 7.41 -5.94
N VAL A 53 -14.21 7.94 -5.15
CA VAL A 53 -12.78 8.03 -5.52
C VAL A 53 -11.89 7.65 -4.35
N LEU A 54 -10.84 6.89 -4.63
CA LEU A 54 -9.77 6.55 -3.68
C LEU A 54 -8.63 7.55 -3.87
N LEU A 55 -8.29 8.28 -2.81
CA LEU A 55 -7.16 9.19 -2.73
C LEU A 55 -6.11 8.56 -1.81
N VAL A 56 -5.04 8.02 -2.39
CA VAL A 56 -4.07 7.22 -1.66
C VAL A 56 -2.70 7.88 -1.66
N THR A 57 -2.07 7.87 -0.50
CA THR A 57 -0.68 8.30 -0.32
C THR A 57 0.19 7.07 -0.09
N GLY A 58 1.21 6.92 -0.91
CA GLY A 58 2.27 5.94 -0.75
C GLY A 58 3.46 6.55 -0.01
N GLY A 59 4.63 6.48 -0.62
CA GLY A 59 5.87 7.02 -0.11
C GLY A 59 7.06 6.57 -0.95
N THR A 60 8.12 7.34 -0.88
CA THR A 60 9.41 7.02 -1.53
C THR A 60 10.49 7.14 -0.48
N GLU A 61 11.00 6.01 0.00
CA GLU A 61 11.96 5.93 1.09
C GLU A 61 12.92 4.73 0.94
N GLU A 62 14.02 4.76 1.68
CA GLU A 62 14.93 3.63 1.79
C GLU A 62 14.24 2.44 2.46
N ARG A 63 14.39 1.25 1.85
CA ARG A 63 13.74 0.00 2.28
C ARG A 63 14.70 -1.19 2.18
N GLY A 64 15.92 -1.00 2.59
CA GLY A 64 17.00 -1.95 2.41
C GLY A 64 17.58 -1.93 0.99
N PRO A 65 18.73 -2.61 0.75
CA PRO A 65 19.39 -2.62 -0.56
C PRO A 65 18.68 -3.49 -1.62
N HIS A 66 17.60 -4.15 -1.23
CA HIS A 66 16.88 -5.10 -2.08
C HIS A 66 15.55 -4.57 -2.63
N ASN A 67 14.84 -3.73 -1.90
CA ASN A 67 13.58 -3.14 -2.35
C ASN A 67 13.81 -1.80 -3.05
N VAL A 68 13.05 -1.52 -4.10
CA VAL A 68 13.04 -0.19 -4.73
C VAL A 68 12.42 0.85 -3.78
N LEU A 69 12.87 2.10 -3.88
CA LEU A 69 12.44 3.19 -2.99
C LEU A 69 10.93 3.45 -3.02
N GLY A 70 10.28 3.26 -4.17
CA GLY A 70 8.86 3.52 -4.36
C GLY A 70 7.92 2.42 -3.86
N GLY A 71 8.37 1.52 -2.97
CA GLY A 71 7.59 0.37 -2.52
C GLY A 71 6.18 0.72 -2.05
N HIS A 72 6.03 1.68 -1.13
CA HIS A 72 4.71 2.12 -0.66
C HIS A 72 3.83 2.67 -1.79
N THR A 73 4.40 3.40 -2.74
CA THR A 73 3.65 3.92 -3.90
C THR A 73 3.18 2.80 -4.82
N ILE A 74 4.00 1.79 -5.04
CA ILE A 74 3.70 0.63 -5.89
C ILE A 74 2.60 -0.22 -5.22
N MET A 75 2.79 -0.65 -3.98
CA MET A 75 1.81 -1.44 -3.23
C MET A 75 0.47 -0.70 -3.10
N SER A 76 0.50 0.59 -2.81
CA SER A 76 -0.71 1.44 -2.77
C SER A 76 -1.48 1.43 -4.08
N ARG A 77 -0.77 1.54 -5.21
CA ARG A 77 -1.40 1.54 -6.54
C ARG A 77 -2.09 0.22 -6.83
N HIS A 78 -1.40 -0.89 -6.63
CA HIS A 78 -1.94 -2.22 -6.89
C HIS A 78 -3.16 -2.51 -6.01
N ARG A 79 -3.06 -2.24 -4.70
CA ARG A 79 -4.20 -2.39 -3.77
C ARG A 79 -5.38 -1.48 -4.15
N ALA A 80 -5.13 -0.19 -4.40
CA ALA A 80 -6.19 0.77 -4.74
C ALA A 80 -6.94 0.38 -6.01
N VAL A 81 -6.23 -0.06 -7.05
CA VAL A 81 -6.83 -0.53 -8.32
C VAL A 81 -7.73 -1.73 -8.05
N GLU A 82 -7.28 -2.70 -7.28
CA GLU A 82 -8.07 -3.89 -6.95
C GLU A 82 -9.28 -3.54 -6.08
N ILE A 83 -9.11 -2.67 -5.07
CA ILE A 83 -10.21 -2.17 -4.24
C ILE A 83 -11.27 -1.47 -5.10
N ALA A 84 -10.87 -0.57 -6.00
CA ALA A 84 -11.80 0.14 -6.86
C ALA A 84 -12.59 -0.80 -7.80
N LYS A 85 -11.93 -1.83 -8.34
CA LYS A 85 -12.55 -2.87 -9.16
C LYS A 85 -13.58 -3.68 -8.36
N ARG A 86 -13.23 -4.12 -7.13
CA ARG A 86 -14.15 -4.90 -6.27
C ARG A 86 -15.30 -4.06 -5.70
N LEU A 87 -15.10 -2.77 -5.46
CA LEU A 87 -16.19 -1.87 -5.07
C LEU A 87 -17.16 -1.62 -6.21
N GLY A 88 -16.69 -1.58 -7.44
CA GLY A 88 -17.50 -1.43 -8.63
C GLY A 88 -17.94 0.01 -8.96
N ASN A 89 -17.97 0.90 -7.97
CA ASN A 89 -18.41 2.29 -8.11
C ASN A 89 -17.30 3.33 -7.86
N ALA A 90 -16.05 2.89 -7.77
CA ALA A 90 -14.91 3.76 -7.43
C ALA A 90 -13.92 3.92 -8.59
N LEU A 91 -13.24 5.06 -8.61
CA LEU A 91 -12.04 5.34 -9.39
C LEU A 91 -10.86 5.59 -8.44
N VAL A 92 -9.64 5.59 -8.98
CA VAL A 92 -8.41 5.80 -8.21
C VAL A 92 -7.75 7.09 -8.69
N ALA A 93 -7.49 8.03 -7.79
CA ALA A 93 -6.67 9.21 -8.07
C ALA A 93 -5.19 8.83 -8.19
N PRO A 94 -4.35 9.64 -8.84
CA PRO A 94 -2.90 9.41 -8.87
C PRO A 94 -2.34 9.21 -7.47
N ILE A 95 -1.51 8.18 -7.28
CA ILE A 95 -0.92 7.88 -5.98
C ILE A 95 0.16 8.92 -5.64
N LEU A 96 0.07 9.52 -4.46
CA LEU A 96 1.06 10.49 -4.00
C LEU A 96 2.34 9.75 -3.53
N PRO A 97 3.52 10.03 -4.13
CA PRO A 97 4.75 9.32 -3.80
C PRO A 97 5.54 9.94 -2.62
N ILE A 98 4.89 10.69 -1.76
CA ILE A 98 5.50 11.44 -0.66
C ILE A 98 5.06 10.92 0.70
N ALA A 99 5.91 11.06 1.72
CA ALA A 99 5.61 10.73 3.10
C ALA A 99 6.03 11.87 4.04
N VAL A 100 5.54 11.83 5.29
CA VAL A 100 5.97 12.78 6.32
C VAL A 100 7.30 12.32 6.92
N ALA A 101 8.27 13.23 6.98
CA ALA A 101 9.54 13.01 7.65
C ALA A 101 9.35 12.83 9.15
N ALA A 102 9.79 11.71 9.70
CA ALA A 102 9.68 11.43 11.14
C ALA A 102 10.53 12.40 12.01
N THR A 103 11.67 12.84 11.48
CA THR A 103 12.65 13.71 12.15
C THR A 103 12.79 15.09 11.52
N GLY A 104 11.89 15.42 10.59
CA GLY A 104 12.01 16.62 9.76
C GLY A 104 12.92 16.39 8.53
N VAL A 105 12.78 17.25 7.53
CA VAL A 105 13.60 17.22 6.31
C VAL A 105 14.81 18.12 6.55
N SER A 106 16.00 17.54 6.55
CA SER A 106 17.26 18.28 6.69
C SER A 106 18.40 17.52 6.02
N GLU A 107 19.51 18.19 5.79
CA GLU A 107 20.75 17.56 5.34
C GLU A 107 21.17 16.45 6.32
N GLY A 108 21.44 15.27 5.80
CA GLY A 108 21.84 14.08 6.59
C GLY A 108 20.68 13.29 7.24
N THR A 109 19.43 13.74 7.15
CA THR A 109 18.27 12.98 7.64
C THR A 109 17.50 12.28 6.53
N ASN A 110 17.72 12.65 5.28
CA ASN A 110 17.10 12.03 4.12
C ASN A 110 18.09 11.13 3.40
N THR A 111 17.65 9.92 3.05
CA THR A 111 18.46 8.99 2.27
C THR A 111 18.42 9.34 0.78
N PRO A 112 19.44 8.95 -0.03
CA PRO A 112 19.45 9.22 -1.46
C PRO A 112 18.18 8.71 -2.15
N GLY A 113 17.43 9.62 -2.79
CA GLY A 113 16.19 9.31 -3.51
C GLY A 113 14.93 9.27 -2.66
N GLY A 114 15.02 9.45 -1.34
CA GLY A 114 13.84 9.57 -0.47
C GLY A 114 13.09 10.90 -0.72
N LEU A 115 11.75 10.84 -0.72
CA LEU A 115 10.86 11.99 -0.92
C LEU A 115 9.99 12.20 0.32
N GLN A 116 10.53 12.95 1.27
CA GLN A 116 9.83 13.29 2.51
C GLN A 116 9.53 14.77 2.56
N VAL A 117 8.40 15.12 3.17
CA VAL A 117 7.97 16.52 3.32
C VAL A 117 7.62 16.84 4.77
N PRO A 118 7.68 18.12 5.19
CA PRO A 118 7.17 18.55 6.50
C PRO A 118 5.68 18.22 6.67
N ALA A 119 5.26 18.00 7.91
CA ALA A 119 3.90 17.55 8.24
C ALA A 119 2.80 18.53 7.81
N ASP A 120 3.07 19.82 7.92
CA ASP A 120 2.17 20.90 7.48
C ASP A 120 2.04 20.96 5.96
N VAL A 121 3.14 20.81 5.22
CA VAL A 121 3.13 20.71 3.75
C VAL A 121 2.35 19.47 3.31
N PHE A 122 2.58 18.32 3.95
CA PHE A 122 1.85 17.09 3.66
C PHE A 122 0.34 17.26 3.88
N LYS A 123 -0.06 17.83 5.03
CA LYS A 123 -1.47 18.15 5.32
C LYS A 123 -2.05 19.11 4.27
N GLY A 124 -1.30 20.14 3.90
CA GLY A 124 -1.70 21.11 2.86
C GLY A 124 -1.97 20.43 1.52
N VAL A 125 -1.12 19.48 1.12
CA VAL A 125 -1.32 18.68 -0.11
C VAL A 125 -2.61 17.85 -0.01
N GLN A 126 -2.86 17.18 1.13
CA GLN A 126 -4.10 16.40 1.33
C GLN A 126 -5.34 17.29 1.19
N LEU A 127 -5.36 18.45 1.86
CA LEU A 127 -6.46 19.42 1.78
C LEU A 127 -6.71 19.87 0.33
N ALA A 128 -5.67 20.26 -0.39
CA ALA A 128 -5.77 20.74 -1.76
C ALA A 128 -6.28 19.65 -2.72
N MET A 129 -5.81 18.41 -2.56
CA MET A 129 -6.25 17.29 -3.39
C MET A 129 -7.71 16.91 -3.13
N ILE A 130 -8.13 16.84 -1.86
CA ILE A 130 -9.53 16.56 -1.50
C ILE A 130 -10.43 17.66 -2.07
N GLU A 131 -10.05 18.93 -1.91
CA GLU A 131 -10.82 20.04 -2.44
C GLU A 131 -10.93 19.98 -3.97
N SER A 132 -9.83 19.80 -4.65
CA SER A 132 -9.78 19.71 -6.12
C SER A 132 -10.67 18.59 -6.66
N ILE A 133 -10.57 17.39 -6.08
CA ILE A 133 -11.34 16.23 -6.54
C ILE A 133 -12.86 16.39 -6.23
N SER A 134 -13.22 17.13 -5.18
CA SER A 134 -14.62 17.39 -4.82
C SER A 134 -15.40 18.15 -5.89
N TYR A 135 -14.73 18.90 -6.73
CA TYR A 135 -15.36 19.63 -7.86
C TYR A 135 -15.54 18.76 -9.10
N SER A 136 -15.05 17.53 -9.12
CA SER A 136 -15.12 16.63 -10.27
C SER A 136 -16.42 15.83 -10.37
N GLY A 137 -17.32 15.95 -9.37
CA GLY A 137 -18.62 15.26 -9.36
C GLY A 137 -18.66 13.98 -8.52
N PHE A 138 -17.57 13.63 -7.85
CA PHE A 138 -17.55 12.54 -6.87
C PHE A 138 -18.35 12.89 -5.62
N LYS A 139 -18.98 11.87 -5.02
CA LYS A 139 -19.82 11.99 -3.82
C LYS A 139 -19.11 11.46 -2.57
N ASP A 140 -18.31 10.41 -2.72
CA ASP A 140 -17.58 9.79 -1.63
C ASP A 140 -16.07 9.81 -1.96
N ILE A 141 -15.28 10.42 -1.09
CA ILE A 141 -13.82 10.53 -1.22
C ILE A 141 -13.19 9.73 -0.08
N TYR A 142 -12.57 8.61 -0.39
CA TYR A 142 -11.89 7.74 0.56
C TYR A 142 -10.40 8.06 0.58
N VAL A 143 -9.92 8.63 1.69
CA VAL A 143 -8.52 9.06 1.85
C VAL A 143 -7.79 8.10 2.75
N MET A 144 -6.63 7.63 2.32
CA MET A 144 -5.83 6.63 3.01
C MET A 144 -4.34 6.77 2.70
N GLY A 145 -3.50 6.14 3.51
CA GLY A 145 -2.05 6.13 3.31
C GLY A 145 -1.44 4.79 3.69
N ASP A 146 -0.44 4.34 2.93
CA ASP A 146 0.31 3.09 3.17
C ASP A 146 1.57 3.31 4.02
N HIS A 147 1.94 4.55 4.32
CA HIS A 147 3.09 4.90 5.13
C HIS A 147 2.69 5.24 6.57
N GLY A 148 3.47 4.79 7.55
CA GLY A 148 3.19 5.06 8.97
C GLY A 148 3.28 6.54 9.35
N GLY A 149 4.18 7.29 8.72
CA GLY A 149 4.22 8.75 8.81
C GLY A 149 3.10 9.39 7.99
N GLY A 150 2.45 10.42 8.55
CA GLY A 150 1.39 11.16 7.86
C GLY A 150 -0.04 10.73 8.18
N GLN A 151 -0.26 9.63 8.89
CA GLN A 151 -1.61 9.16 9.23
C GLN A 151 -2.43 10.21 10.01
N ALA A 152 -1.82 10.89 10.98
CA ALA A 152 -2.46 11.95 11.73
C ALA A 152 -2.85 13.14 10.83
N GLN A 153 -1.98 13.54 9.90
CA GLN A 153 -2.22 14.63 8.96
C GLN A 153 -3.35 14.30 7.98
N ILE A 154 -3.42 13.05 7.50
CA ILE A 154 -4.54 12.57 6.68
C ILE A 154 -5.84 12.67 7.48
N GLN A 155 -5.88 12.15 8.70
CA GLN A 155 -7.06 12.18 9.56
C GLN A 155 -7.55 13.62 9.84
N GLU A 156 -6.62 14.53 10.13
CA GLU A 156 -6.95 15.95 10.34
C GLU A 156 -7.49 16.61 9.06
N ALA A 157 -6.87 16.38 7.91
CA ALA A 157 -7.32 16.91 6.64
C ALA A 157 -8.72 16.38 6.27
N VAL A 158 -8.97 15.09 6.48
CA VAL A 158 -10.29 14.48 6.25
C VAL A 158 -11.35 15.11 7.14
N LYS A 159 -11.08 15.25 8.45
CA LYS A 159 -12.01 15.88 9.40
C LYS A 159 -12.38 17.30 8.98
N GLU A 160 -11.39 18.09 8.57
CA GLU A 160 -11.58 19.47 8.12
C GLU A 160 -12.40 19.52 6.83
N MET A 161 -12.05 18.70 5.84
CA MET A 161 -12.71 18.71 4.54
C MET A 161 -14.10 18.07 4.57
N ASP A 162 -14.33 17.04 5.39
CA ASP A 162 -15.67 16.46 5.54
C ASP A 162 -16.64 17.49 6.17
N ALA A 163 -16.20 18.23 7.19
CA ALA A 163 -16.99 19.31 7.76
C ALA A 163 -17.35 20.42 6.73
N LYS A 164 -16.46 20.71 5.80
CA LYS A 164 -16.64 21.72 4.72
C LYS A 164 -17.54 21.22 3.59
N LEU A 165 -17.44 19.94 3.23
CA LEU A 165 -18.01 19.38 2.00
C LEU A 165 -19.30 18.59 2.22
N SER A 166 -19.51 17.98 3.39
CA SER A 166 -20.71 17.19 3.67
C SER A 166 -22.02 17.99 3.54
N PRO A 167 -22.10 19.29 3.92
CA PRO A 167 -23.29 20.10 3.64
C PRO A 167 -23.60 20.29 2.15
N LYS A 168 -22.61 20.01 1.29
CA LYS A 168 -22.73 20.09 -0.17
C LYS A 168 -22.99 18.72 -0.83
N GLY A 169 -23.18 17.67 -0.01
CA GLY A 169 -23.43 16.30 -0.45
C GLY A 169 -22.17 15.56 -0.97
N VAL A 170 -20.96 16.01 -0.55
CA VAL A 170 -19.69 15.30 -0.79
C VAL A 170 -19.14 14.88 0.56
N HIS A 171 -18.90 13.59 0.75
CA HIS A 171 -18.44 13.01 1.99
C HIS A 171 -16.98 12.57 1.90
N VAL A 172 -16.20 12.87 2.92
CA VAL A 172 -14.79 12.52 2.99
C VAL A 172 -14.57 11.55 4.15
N TYR A 173 -13.89 10.43 3.88
CA TYR A 173 -13.68 9.36 4.84
C TYR A 173 -12.20 9.07 5.01
N TYR A 174 -11.74 8.96 6.25
CA TYR A 174 -10.41 8.45 6.55
C TYR A 174 -10.48 6.94 6.69
N ILE A 175 -9.79 6.23 5.82
CA ILE A 175 -9.76 4.75 5.78
C ILE A 175 -8.46 4.27 6.41
N ASN A 176 -8.51 4.09 7.73
CA ASN A 176 -7.35 3.71 8.54
C ASN A 176 -6.96 2.24 8.37
N ASP A 177 -7.93 1.36 8.09
CA ASP A 177 -7.71 -0.09 7.96
C ASP A 177 -6.87 -0.45 6.73
N PHE A 178 -6.72 0.47 5.77
CA PHE A 178 -5.74 0.35 4.69
C PHE A 178 -4.31 0.16 5.23
N TYR A 179 -3.98 0.82 6.34
CA TYR A 179 -2.69 0.72 7.01
C TYR A 179 -2.76 -0.09 8.32
N GLN A 180 -3.45 0.42 9.34
CA GLN A 180 -3.33 -0.09 10.71
C GLN A 180 -3.81 -1.53 10.86
N LYS A 181 -5.06 -1.80 10.46
CA LYS A 181 -5.61 -3.16 10.57
C LYS A 181 -4.90 -4.13 9.64
N THR A 182 -4.50 -3.67 8.45
CA THR A 182 -3.74 -4.48 7.50
C THR A 182 -2.43 -4.94 8.12
N HIS A 183 -1.65 -4.04 8.75
CA HIS A 183 -0.43 -4.41 9.45
C HIS A 183 -0.71 -5.37 10.63
N ASP A 184 -1.74 -5.09 11.43
CA ASP A 184 -2.10 -5.93 12.57
C ASP A 184 -2.50 -7.35 12.15
N ASP A 185 -3.26 -7.50 11.07
CA ASP A 185 -3.72 -8.81 10.58
C ASP A 185 -2.61 -9.57 9.84
N VAL A 186 -1.76 -8.87 9.07
CA VAL A 186 -0.59 -9.50 8.43
C VAL A 186 0.42 -9.97 9.48
N ASP A 187 0.72 -9.14 10.47
CA ASP A 187 1.61 -9.53 11.55
C ASP A 187 1.03 -10.70 12.37
N MET A 188 -0.30 -10.78 12.54
CA MET A 188 -0.94 -11.94 13.16
C MET A 188 -0.81 -13.19 12.30
N TYR A 189 -1.02 -13.08 10.99
CA TYR A 189 -0.76 -14.17 10.05
C TYR A 189 0.68 -14.67 10.16
N MET A 190 1.66 -13.75 10.20
CA MET A 190 3.08 -14.10 10.38
C MET A 190 3.32 -14.81 11.71
N TYR A 191 2.71 -14.33 12.81
CA TYR A 191 2.79 -14.95 14.12
C TYR A 191 2.30 -16.41 14.12
N GLU A 192 1.09 -16.63 13.58
CA GLU A 192 0.44 -17.95 13.52
C GLU A 192 1.24 -18.95 12.67
N HIS A 193 1.93 -18.46 11.63
CA HIS A 193 2.75 -19.29 10.75
C HIS A 193 4.22 -19.35 11.16
N LYS A 194 4.61 -18.80 12.34
CA LYS A 194 5.98 -18.76 12.86
C LYS A 194 6.98 -18.11 11.90
N LEU A 195 6.53 -17.07 11.22
CA LEU A 195 7.29 -16.27 10.29
C LEU A 195 7.83 -14.99 10.97
N PRO A 196 8.86 -14.34 10.42
CA PRO A 196 9.33 -13.04 10.91
C PRO A 196 8.21 -12.00 10.93
N ILE A 197 8.06 -11.29 12.06
CA ILE A 197 6.98 -10.34 12.30
C ILE A 197 7.53 -8.93 12.30
N ALA A 198 6.75 -8.01 11.74
CA ALA A 198 7.03 -6.58 11.69
C ALA A 198 8.37 -6.25 10.99
N GLY A 199 8.74 -4.98 11.02
CA GLY A 199 9.99 -4.50 10.45
C GLY A 199 9.73 -3.56 9.26
N HIS A 200 10.80 -2.87 8.85
CA HIS A 200 10.82 -1.95 7.73
C HIS A 200 11.62 -2.57 6.58
N GLY A 201 11.05 -2.63 5.40
CA GLY A 201 11.62 -3.36 4.26
C GLY A 201 11.69 -4.88 4.47
N ALA A 202 11.02 -5.40 5.51
CA ALA A 202 11.10 -6.79 5.94
C ALA A 202 10.13 -7.70 5.17
N MET A 203 9.77 -8.82 5.77
CA MET A 203 9.08 -9.91 5.10
C MET A 203 7.72 -9.51 4.50
N MET A 204 6.90 -8.72 5.21
CA MET A 204 5.60 -8.25 4.72
C MET A 204 5.76 -7.52 3.39
N GLU A 205 6.51 -6.42 3.42
CA GLU A 205 6.67 -5.52 2.28
C GLU A 205 7.43 -6.17 1.13
N THR A 206 8.50 -6.92 1.44
CA THR A 206 9.29 -7.64 0.43
C THR A 206 8.45 -8.72 -0.26
N SER A 207 7.59 -9.45 0.49
CA SER A 207 6.72 -10.47 -0.09
C SER A 207 5.68 -9.85 -1.01
N GLU A 208 5.03 -8.77 -0.61
CA GLU A 208 4.03 -8.09 -1.44
C GLU A 208 4.66 -7.53 -2.72
N MET A 209 5.84 -6.90 -2.61
CA MET A 209 6.59 -6.42 -3.77
C MET A 209 6.99 -7.55 -4.72
N LEU A 210 7.36 -8.74 -4.20
CA LEU A 210 7.61 -9.93 -5.02
C LEU A 210 6.35 -10.42 -5.73
N TYR A 211 5.19 -10.32 -5.10
CA TYR A 211 3.92 -10.71 -5.70
C TYR A 211 3.51 -9.77 -6.84
N GLU A 212 3.71 -8.48 -6.65
CA GLU A 212 3.28 -7.43 -7.58
C GLU A 212 4.27 -7.17 -8.72
N GLU A 213 5.53 -7.60 -8.61
CA GLU A 213 6.50 -7.31 -9.65
C GLU A 213 6.15 -7.97 -10.99
N PRO A 214 6.14 -7.19 -12.09
CA PRO A 214 5.75 -7.71 -13.42
C PRO A 214 6.80 -8.66 -14.00
N VAL A 215 8.06 -8.48 -13.63
CA VAL A 215 9.17 -9.36 -13.99
C VAL A 215 10.12 -9.54 -12.80
N PRO A 216 10.69 -10.73 -12.58
CA PRO A 216 11.58 -11.00 -11.46
C PRO A 216 12.75 -10.00 -11.38
N GLY A 217 12.96 -9.45 -10.19
CA GLY A 217 14.03 -8.49 -9.91
C GLY A 217 13.73 -7.04 -10.30
N MET A 218 12.53 -6.73 -10.78
CA MET A 218 12.17 -5.34 -11.08
C MET A 218 11.94 -4.52 -9.82
N TYR A 219 11.24 -5.07 -8.83
CA TYR A 219 10.94 -4.39 -7.58
C TYR A 219 11.80 -4.88 -6.43
N VAL A 220 12.14 -6.17 -6.41
CA VAL A 220 12.93 -6.81 -5.35
C VAL A 220 14.20 -7.43 -5.93
N ARG A 221 15.37 -6.97 -5.49
CA ARG A 221 16.67 -7.53 -5.92
C ARG A 221 16.94 -8.86 -5.22
N PRO A 222 17.50 -9.88 -5.90
CA PRO A 222 17.74 -11.22 -5.33
C PRO A 222 18.59 -11.24 -4.06
N ILE A 223 19.35 -10.19 -3.79
CA ILE A 223 20.15 -10.03 -2.56
C ILE A 223 19.32 -10.10 -1.28
N TYR A 224 17.99 -9.94 -1.34
CA TYR A 224 17.12 -10.05 -0.16
C TYR A 224 17.31 -11.36 0.61
N LYS A 225 17.72 -12.43 -0.08
CA LYS A 225 17.97 -13.75 0.53
C LYS A 225 19.20 -13.81 1.42
N THR A 226 20.09 -12.86 1.32
CA THR A 226 21.39 -12.85 2.04
C THR A 226 21.69 -11.52 2.71
N VAL A 227 20.84 -10.51 2.55
CA VAL A 227 21.06 -9.18 3.11
C VAL A 227 21.14 -9.22 4.63
N PRO A 228 22.13 -8.55 5.25
CA PRO A 228 22.13 -8.32 6.67
C PRO A 228 21.01 -7.35 7.07
N PHE A 229 20.42 -7.56 8.24
CA PHE A 229 19.33 -6.73 8.74
C PHE A 229 19.44 -6.47 10.23
N ASN A 230 18.83 -5.40 10.70
CA ASN A 230 18.69 -5.13 12.12
C ASN A 230 17.45 -5.87 12.66
N PRO A 231 17.54 -6.50 13.85
CA PRO A 231 16.37 -7.11 14.47
C PRO A 231 15.32 -6.05 14.83
N THR A 232 14.05 -6.42 14.83
CA THR A 232 12.94 -5.53 15.24
C THR A 232 13.02 -5.12 16.71
N GLY A 233 13.81 -5.83 17.53
CA GLY A 233 13.95 -5.61 18.96
C GLY A 233 12.72 -6.04 19.78
N GLN A 234 11.82 -6.84 19.21
CA GLN A 234 10.69 -7.47 19.90
C GLN A 234 10.63 -8.95 19.59
N THR A 235 10.30 -9.77 20.59
CA THR A 235 9.92 -11.16 20.34
C THR A 235 8.50 -11.22 19.77
N PRO A 236 8.12 -12.32 19.10
CA PRO A 236 6.75 -12.52 18.63
C PRO A 236 5.70 -12.37 19.74
N GLU A 237 5.99 -12.87 20.95
CA GLU A 237 5.09 -12.78 22.10
C GLU A 237 4.95 -11.34 22.61
N GLN A 238 6.05 -10.58 22.66
CA GLN A 238 6.02 -9.15 23.03
C GLN A 238 5.22 -8.34 22.01
N TRP A 239 5.39 -8.65 20.72
CA TRP A 239 4.60 -8.03 19.66
C TRP A 239 3.11 -8.35 19.84
N LYS A 240 2.75 -9.63 20.03
CA LYS A 240 1.36 -10.05 20.25
C LYS A 240 0.74 -9.37 21.46
N ALA A 241 1.44 -9.31 22.58
CA ALA A 241 0.95 -8.63 23.78
C ALA A 241 0.74 -7.14 23.55
N ALA A 242 1.62 -6.45 22.82
CA ALA A 242 1.49 -5.04 22.50
C ALA A 242 0.28 -4.77 21.54
N ARG A 243 0.06 -5.66 20.57
CA ARG A 243 -1.11 -5.61 19.68
C ARG A 243 -2.41 -5.79 20.45
N ASP A 244 -2.50 -6.82 21.29
CA ASP A 244 -3.71 -7.12 22.05
C ASP A 244 -4.05 -5.98 23.03
N ALA A 245 -3.04 -5.37 23.67
CA ALA A 245 -3.20 -4.19 24.52
C ALA A 245 -3.71 -2.96 23.71
N ARG A 246 -3.24 -2.76 22.47
CA ARG A 246 -3.72 -1.70 21.59
C ARG A 246 -5.17 -1.92 21.18
N ALA A 247 -5.53 -3.15 20.81
CA ALA A 247 -6.91 -3.51 20.44
C ALA A 247 -7.87 -3.32 21.62
N ALA A 248 -7.48 -3.75 22.83
CA ALA A 248 -8.28 -3.54 24.04
C ALA A 248 -8.48 -2.06 24.35
N ARG A 249 -7.45 -1.23 24.17
CA ARG A 249 -7.54 0.22 24.35
C ARG A 249 -8.49 0.86 23.32
N GLN A 250 -8.41 0.47 22.06
CA GLN A 250 -9.32 0.97 21.02
C GLN A 250 -10.77 0.61 21.31
N ALA A 251 -11.03 -0.62 21.77
CA ALA A 251 -12.36 -1.04 22.19
C ALA A 251 -12.87 -0.23 23.40
N ALA A 252 -12.02 0.04 24.41
CA ALA A 252 -12.37 0.88 25.56
C ALA A 252 -12.68 2.33 25.14
N MET A 253 -11.92 2.89 24.20
CA MET A 253 -12.20 4.22 23.64
C MET A 253 -13.54 4.26 22.91
N ALA A 254 -13.84 3.26 22.11
CA ALA A 254 -15.12 3.15 21.40
C ALA A 254 -16.32 3.01 22.36
N ALA A 255 -16.10 2.41 23.55
CA ALA A 255 -17.10 2.28 24.61
C ALA A 255 -17.19 3.51 25.53
N GLY A 256 -16.46 4.60 25.26
CA GLY A 256 -16.44 5.81 26.09
C GLY A 256 -15.62 5.70 27.39
N ASN A 257 -14.91 4.59 27.59
CA ASN A 257 -14.15 4.25 28.81
C ASN A 257 -12.62 4.38 28.61
N ALA A 258 -12.17 5.34 27.82
CA ALA A 258 -10.75 5.46 27.48
C ALA A 258 -9.88 5.72 28.72
N PRO A 259 -8.88 4.89 29.03
CA PRO A 259 -7.83 5.23 29.97
C PRO A 259 -7.01 6.42 29.43
N PRO A 260 -6.42 7.26 30.32
CA PRO A 260 -5.59 8.37 29.88
C PRO A 260 -4.48 7.88 28.96
N ALA A 261 -4.11 8.71 27.97
CA ALA A 261 -3.10 8.39 26.99
C ALA A 261 -1.81 7.97 27.72
N ALA A 262 -1.37 6.72 27.52
CA ALA A 262 0.01 6.39 27.86
C ALA A 262 0.91 7.33 27.08
N ALA A 263 1.81 8.02 27.75
CA ALA A 263 2.79 8.91 27.14
C ALA A 263 3.44 8.18 25.98
N GLY A 264 3.41 8.77 24.79
CA GLY A 264 3.75 8.14 23.54
C GLY A 264 5.10 7.44 23.59
N GLY A 265 5.07 6.12 23.54
CA GLY A 265 6.22 5.34 23.17
C GLY A 265 6.46 5.50 21.67
N GLY A 266 7.18 6.56 21.29
CA GLY A 266 7.72 6.68 19.95
C GLY A 266 8.52 5.41 19.62
N ARG A 267 8.48 4.93 18.41
CA ARG A 267 9.31 3.82 17.89
C ARG A 267 10.82 4.06 18.03
N GLY A 268 11.26 5.22 18.52
CA GLY A 268 12.64 5.62 18.65
C GLY A 268 13.07 5.75 20.11
N GLN A 269 13.79 4.81 20.61
CA GLN A 269 14.66 4.70 21.78
C GLN A 269 14.28 3.50 22.65
N ARG A 270 14.49 2.31 22.09
CA ARG A 270 14.75 1.14 22.95
C ARG A 270 16.22 1.23 23.36
N GLY A 271 16.46 1.10 24.68
CA GLY A 271 17.81 1.05 25.23
C GLY A 271 18.63 0.06 24.39
N GLN A 272 19.77 0.52 23.90
CA GLN A 272 20.67 -0.34 23.15
C GLN A 272 21.14 -1.43 24.12
N ASP A 273 20.85 -2.68 23.82
CA ASP A 273 21.52 -3.79 24.47
C ASP A 273 23.02 -3.62 24.19
N PRO A 274 23.86 -3.42 25.22
CA PRO A 274 25.30 -3.22 25.03
C PRO A 274 25.99 -4.43 24.37
N ASN A 275 25.34 -5.58 24.33
CA ASN A 275 25.82 -6.82 23.70
C ASN A 275 25.19 -7.04 22.30
N ALA A 276 24.32 -6.13 21.82
CA ALA A 276 23.74 -6.25 20.50
C ALA A 276 24.83 -6.14 19.41
N PRO A 277 24.74 -6.92 18.32
CA PRO A 277 25.68 -6.76 17.21
C PRO A 277 25.59 -5.34 16.63
N PRO A 278 26.68 -4.82 16.05
CA PRO A 278 26.66 -3.51 15.40
C PRO A 278 25.50 -3.37 14.43
N ARG A 279 24.80 -2.26 14.49
CA ARG A 279 23.71 -1.99 13.53
C ARG A 279 24.24 -1.85 12.12
N VAL A 280 23.51 -2.41 11.18
CA VAL A 280 23.75 -2.23 9.75
C VAL A 280 22.99 -0.99 9.30
N ASP A 281 23.72 -0.03 8.71
CA ASP A 281 23.12 1.19 8.15
C ASP A 281 22.69 0.92 6.68
N ASN A 282 21.51 0.33 6.55
CA ASN A 282 20.94 -0.02 5.24
C ASN A 282 19.41 0.13 5.19
N GLY A 283 18.83 0.88 6.11
CA GLY A 283 17.40 1.16 6.16
C GLY A 283 16.50 -0.05 6.45
N LEU A 284 17.08 -1.22 6.80
CA LEU A 284 16.33 -2.46 6.98
C LEU A 284 16.21 -2.85 8.45
N THR A 285 14.97 -3.13 8.89
CA THR A 285 14.67 -3.74 10.19
C THR A 285 13.77 -4.94 10.01
N GLY A 286 14.06 -6.07 10.65
CA GLY A 286 13.36 -7.34 10.45
C GLY A 286 13.92 -8.15 9.27
N ASP A 287 13.52 -9.41 9.18
CA ASP A 287 14.10 -10.38 8.25
C ASP A 287 13.32 -10.47 6.94
N PRO A 288 13.88 -10.07 5.78
CA PRO A 288 13.23 -10.20 4.47
C PRO A 288 13.46 -11.57 3.81
N ARG A 289 14.43 -12.37 4.29
CA ARG A 289 14.94 -13.55 3.58
C ARG A 289 13.90 -14.64 3.31
N PRO A 290 12.92 -14.89 4.20
CA PRO A 290 11.87 -15.88 3.94
C PRO A 290 10.74 -15.40 3.02
N SER A 291 10.82 -14.17 2.49
CA SER A 291 9.78 -13.60 1.62
C SER A 291 9.53 -14.45 0.38
N THR A 292 8.25 -14.59 0.03
CA THR A 292 7.79 -15.28 -1.18
C THR A 292 6.59 -14.56 -1.83
N LYS A 293 6.32 -14.87 -3.11
CA LYS A 293 5.15 -14.36 -3.83
C LYS A 293 3.84 -14.84 -3.23
N GLU A 294 3.81 -16.07 -2.72
CA GLU A 294 2.63 -16.68 -2.11
C GLU A 294 2.23 -15.93 -0.84
N ILE A 295 3.20 -15.59 0.01
CA ILE A 295 2.99 -14.75 1.20
C ILE A 295 2.57 -13.34 0.77
N GLY A 296 3.21 -12.79 -0.26
CA GLY A 296 2.84 -11.49 -0.80
C GLY A 296 1.40 -11.42 -1.27
N LYS A 297 0.89 -12.46 -1.91
CA LYS A 297 -0.52 -12.57 -2.26
C LYS A 297 -1.44 -12.53 -1.03
N VAL A 298 -1.08 -13.23 0.05
CA VAL A 298 -1.85 -13.20 1.29
C VAL A 298 -1.86 -11.79 1.89
N VAL A 299 -0.69 -11.12 1.94
CA VAL A 299 -0.57 -9.73 2.42
C VAL A 299 -1.47 -8.79 1.62
N PHE A 300 -1.38 -8.87 0.30
CA PHE A 300 -2.21 -8.09 -0.62
C PHE A 300 -3.71 -8.30 -0.37
N GLU A 301 -4.18 -9.56 -0.29
CA GLU A 301 -5.58 -9.89 -0.08
C GLU A 301 -6.09 -9.42 1.29
N ILE A 302 -5.29 -9.51 2.35
CA ILE A 302 -5.63 -8.97 3.66
C ILE A 302 -5.84 -7.45 3.56
N GLY A 303 -4.92 -6.73 2.93
CA GLY A 303 -5.02 -5.28 2.75
C GLY A 303 -6.25 -4.85 1.96
N VAL A 304 -6.51 -5.50 0.83
CA VAL A 304 -7.67 -5.22 -0.01
C VAL A 304 -8.98 -5.48 0.74
N ASN A 305 -9.10 -6.63 1.41
CA ASN A 305 -10.33 -7.01 2.09
C ASN A 305 -10.64 -6.13 3.32
N ASN A 306 -9.62 -5.80 4.13
CA ASN A 306 -9.78 -4.90 5.27
C ASN A 306 -10.26 -3.51 4.84
N THR A 307 -9.65 -2.97 3.80
CA THR A 307 -10.02 -1.67 3.25
C THR A 307 -11.46 -1.64 2.73
N ILE A 308 -11.85 -2.65 1.97
CA ILE A 308 -13.23 -2.75 1.45
C ILE A 308 -14.24 -2.86 2.59
N ALA A 309 -13.92 -3.65 3.62
CA ALA A 309 -14.79 -3.82 4.78
C ALA A 309 -14.99 -2.49 5.51
N GLU A 310 -13.92 -1.72 5.74
CA GLU A 310 -14.01 -0.42 6.38
C GLU A 310 -14.78 0.59 5.53
N ILE A 311 -14.50 0.69 4.23
CA ILE A 311 -15.23 1.58 3.31
C ILE A 311 -16.73 1.29 3.37
N LYS A 312 -17.14 0.03 3.23
CA LYS A 312 -18.54 -0.37 3.29
C LYS A 312 -19.17 -0.02 4.63
N LYS A 313 -18.48 -0.29 5.75
CA LYS A 313 -18.94 0.00 7.10
C LYS A 313 -19.17 1.51 7.31
N GLN A 314 -18.18 2.35 7.02
CA GLN A 314 -18.26 3.80 7.21
C GLN A 314 -19.34 4.43 6.33
N THR A 315 -19.43 3.99 5.06
CA THR A 315 -20.45 4.48 4.12
C THR A 315 -21.86 4.11 4.58
N ALA A 316 -22.07 2.87 5.04
CA ALA A 316 -23.38 2.43 5.56
C ALA A 316 -23.79 3.18 6.85
N GLN A 317 -22.85 3.37 7.78
CA GLN A 317 -23.09 4.13 9.00
C GLN A 317 -23.54 5.57 8.73
N ARG A 318 -22.89 6.23 7.76
CA ARG A 318 -23.26 7.60 7.40
C ARG A 318 -24.64 7.68 6.75
N ARG A 319 -24.96 6.77 5.85
CA ARG A 319 -26.28 6.74 5.20
C ARG A 319 -27.40 6.43 6.18
N GLY A 320 -27.20 5.48 7.10
CA GLY A 320 -28.19 5.18 8.14
C GLY A 320 -28.35 6.25 9.23
N SER A 321 -27.47 7.26 9.29
CA SER A 321 -27.61 8.41 10.20
C SER A 321 -28.32 9.61 9.54
N GLN A 322 -28.67 9.50 8.26
CA GLN A 322 -29.38 10.55 7.48
C GLN A 322 -30.88 10.24 7.32
N ASP A 323 -31.28 9.00 7.62
CA ASP A 323 -32.68 8.55 7.72
C ASP A 323 -33.20 8.71 9.17
#